data_3eb47680abf4b6f4ffbcd9793ba6e38c
#
_entry.id   3eb47680abf4b6f4ffbcd9793ba6e38c
#
_cell.length_a   1.000
_cell.length_b   1.000
_cell.length_c   1.000
_cell.angle_alpha   90.00
_cell.angle_beta   90.00
_cell.angle_gamma   90.00
#
_symmetry.space_group_name_H-M   'P 1'
#
loop_
_entity.id
_entity.type
_entity.pdbx_description
1 polymer ?
#
loop_
_entity_poly.entity_id
_entity_poly.type
_entity_poly.pdbx_seq_one_letter_code
_entity_poly.pdbx_strand_id
1 'polypeptide(L)'
;MNRNVMITCALTGAGDTVDRSEHVPVTPEQIAESGIAAARAGATIVHVHVRDPETGKGSREVALYREVVERIRASDVDVIINTTAGMGGDLVLDPHDPTTFVEGTDLVSGVDRLPHVEELLPDICTLDCGSLNFGEGSLVYVSTPDMLREGAKRIQELGVRCEMEIFDTGHLWFATQLVEEGLIDAPAMYQLCMGIPYGAPADPLTLAAMVNRLPEGAVWASFALGPMQMPWVAQSVLLGGHVRVGLEDNLYLGRGNKVTNADLVANAVTIIRAMGAEVATSEEAREILALRS
;
A
#
# COMPACT_ATOMS: atom_id res chain seq x y z
N MET A 1 -17.26 4.40 14.12
CA MET A 1 -17.45 4.11 12.69
C MET A 1 -17.10 5.34 11.88
N ASN A 2 -16.25 5.19 10.87
CA ASN A 2 -15.96 6.27 9.92
C ASN A 2 -17.18 6.53 9.02
N ARG A 3 -17.48 7.80 8.75
CA ARG A 3 -18.60 8.21 7.92
C ARG A 3 -18.20 8.83 6.60
N ASN A 4 -16.95 9.20 6.45
CA ASN A 4 -16.35 9.73 5.22
C ASN A 4 -15.07 8.93 4.92
N VAL A 5 -15.18 7.93 4.05
CA VAL A 5 -14.21 6.84 3.90
C VAL A 5 -13.38 7.01 2.63
N MET A 6 -12.08 7.19 2.77
CA MET A 6 -11.16 7.09 1.63
C MET A 6 -11.02 5.63 1.19
N ILE A 7 -10.97 5.40 -0.11
CA ILE A 7 -10.67 4.10 -0.72
C ILE A 7 -9.32 4.19 -1.43
N THR A 8 -8.33 3.46 -0.94
CA THR A 8 -7.09 3.21 -1.67
C THR A 8 -7.26 1.98 -2.56
N CYS A 9 -6.93 2.11 -3.85
CA CYS A 9 -6.87 0.97 -4.76
C CYS A 9 -5.41 0.59 -5.05
N ALA A 10 -4.97 -0.57 -4.57
CA ALA A 10 -3.64 -1.13 -4.81
C ALA A 10 -3.64 -1.93 -6.12
N LEU A 11 -3.02 -1.34 -7.18
CA LEU A 11 -3.31 -1.71 -8.57
C LEU A 11 -2.74 -3.06 -9.01
N THR A 12 -1.48 -3.36 -8.63
CA THR A 12 -0.77 -4.54 -9.21
C THR A 12 0.15 -5.25 -8.23
N GLY A 13 0.79 -4.52 -7.28
CA GLY A 13 1.80 -5.07 -6.39
C GLY A 13 3.05 -5.62 -7.07
N ALA A 14 3.96 -6.23 -6.29
CA ALA A 14 5.17 -6.88 -6.78
C ALA A 14 5.09 -8.42 -6.74
N GLY A 15 4.08 -8.99 -6.11
CA GLY A 15 3.93 -10.44 -5.92
C GLY A 15 3.65 -11.23 -7.21
N ASP A 16 3.80 -12.55 -7.15
CA ASP A 16 3.59 -13.49 -8.27
C ASP A 16 2.09 -13.73 -8.53
N THR A 17 1.42 -12.68 -9.03
CA THR A 17 -0.04 -12.69 -9.27
C THR A 17 -0.41 -12.64 -10.76
N VAL A 18 0.53 -12.26 -11.64
CA VAL A 18 0.30 -12.07 -13.08
C VAL A 18 -0.24 -13.33 -13.75
N ASP A 19 0.37 -14.48 -13.50
CA ASP A 19 -0.07 -15.77 -14.06
C ASP A 19 -1.39 -16.28 -13.46
N ARG A 20 -1.87 -15.65 -12.40
CA ARG A 20 -3.09 -16.05 -11.68
C ARG A 20 -4.33 -15.32 -12.17
N SER A 21 -4.18 -14.12 -12.76
CA SER A 21 -5.29 -13.36 -13.30
C SER A 21 -4.84 -12.46 -14.45
N GLU A 22 -5.53 -12.54 -15.57
CA GLU A 22 -5.37 -11.67 -16.75
C GLU A 22 -5.70 -10.19 -16.47
N HIS A 23 -6.38 -9.91 -15.36
CA HIS A 23 -6.75 -8.55 -14.94
C HIS A 23 -5.64 -7.82 -14.19
N VAL A 24 -4.57 -8.52 -13.76
CA VAL A 24 -3.43 -7.89 -13.10
C VAL A 24 -2.65 -7.08 -14.14
N PRO A 25 -2.59 -5.75 -14.02
CA PRO A 25 -1.91 -4.92 -15.00
C PRO A 25 -0.39 -5.05 -14.87
N VAL A 26 0.32 -5.10 -16.00
CA VAL A 26 1.77 -5.32 -16.08
C VAL A 26 2.47 -4.11 -16.70
N THR A 27 2.03 -3.67 -17.89
CA THR A 27 2.69 -2.53 -18.54
C THR A 27 2.30 -1.20 -17.90
N PRO A 28 3.14 -0.15 -18.00
CA PRO A 28 2.80 1.18 -17.48
C PRO A 28 1.46 1.69 -18.00
N GLU A 29 1.14 1.44 -19.26
CA GLU A 29 -0.16 1.78 -19.85
C GLU A 29 -1.31 1.06 -19.15
N GLN A 30 -1.22 -0.27 -18.99
CA GLN A 30 -2.23 -1.07 -18.30
C GLN A 30 -2.42 -0.64 -16.84
N ILE A 31 -1.31 -0.34 -16.13
CA ILE A 31 -1.35 0.11 -14.73
C ILE A 31 -2.05 1.47 -14.64
N ALA A 32 -1.71 2.41 -15.52
CA ALA A 32 -2.35 3.72 -15.55
C ALA A 32 -3.84 3.63 -15.90
N GLU A 33 -4.21 2.86 -16.93
CA GLU A 33 -5.61 2.64 -17.32
C GLU A 33 -6.42 2.00 -16.18
N SER A 34 -5.83 1.01 -15.50
CA SER A 34 -6.44 0.38 -14.33
C SER A 34 -6.65 1.36 -13.17
N GLY A 35 -5.68 2.24 -12.92
CA GLY A 35 -5.80 3.31 -11.91
C GLY A 35 -6.88 4.33 -12.25
N ILE A 36 -6.96 4.75 -13.51
CA ILE A 36 -8.00 5.66 -14.01
C ILE A 36 -9.40 5.01 -13.89
N ALA A 37 -9.51 3.73 -14.25
CA ALA A 37 -10.77 2.99 -14.10
C ALA A 37 -11.18 2.83 -12.63
N ALA A 38 -10.23 2.57 -11.73
CA ALA A 38 -10.45 2.51 -10.29
C ALA A 38 -10.93 3.85 -9.73
N ALA A 39 -10.31 4.98 -10.15
CA ALA A 39 -10.73 6.33 -9.77
C ALA A 39 -12.18 6.62 -10.21
N ARG A 40 -12.53 6.29 -11.45
CA ARG A 40 -13.91 6.43 -11.95
C ARG A 40 -14.92 5.54 -11.19
N ALA A 41 -14.48 4.40 -10.66
CA ALA A 41 -15.29 3.54 -9.82
C ALA A 41 -15.44 4.04 -8.37
N GLY A 42 -14.67 5.04 -7.94
CA GLY A 42 -14.74 5.68 -6.64
C GLY A 42 -13.49 5.53 -5.76
N ALA A 43 -12.35 5.11 -6.33
CA ALA A 43 -11.09 5.14 -5.59
C ALA A 43 -10.65 6.60 -5.37
N THR A 44 -10.32 6.93 -4.13
CA THR A 44 -9.81 8.25 -3.72
C THR A 44 -8.29 8.34 -3.94
N ILE A 45 -7.62 7.20 -3.75
CA ILE A 45 -6.17 7.05 -3.84
C ILE A 45 -5.89 5.81 -4.71
N VAL A 46 -4.88 5.90 -5.58
CA VAL A 46 -4.32 4.73 -6.27
C VAL A 46 -2.91 4.46 -5.78
N HIS A 47 -2.66 3.22 -5.34
CA HIS A 47 -1.35 2.78 -4.90
C HIS A 47 -0.66 2.04 -6.05
N VAL A 48 0.54 2.50 -6.39
CA VAL A 48 1.25 2.15 -7.61
C VAL A 48 2.54 1.41 -7.30
N HIS A 49 2.62 0.18 -7.74
CA HIS A 49 3.85 -0.53 -8.10
C HIS A 49 4.02 -0.50 -9.61
N VAL A 50 5.21 -0.81 -10.09
CA VAL A 50 5.47 -1.06 -11.51
C VAL A 50 6.08 -2.45 -11.70
N ARG A 51 5.91 -2.98 -12.90
CA ARG A 51 6.43 -4.29 -13.29
C ARG A 51 7.28 -4.16 -14.54
N ASP A 52 8.27 -5.00 -14.67
CA ASP A 52 8.98 -5.20 -15.92
C ASP A 52 8.01 -5.75 -16.97
N PRO A 53 7.81 -5.04 -18.09
CA PRO A 53 6.81 -5.45 -19.11
C PRO A 53 7.10 -6.78 -19.81
N GLU A 54 8.37 -7.22 -19.83
CA GLU A 54 8.78 -8.46 -20.49
C GLU A 54 8.60 -9.68 -19.58
N THR A 55 8.89 -9.51 -18.29
CA THR A 55 8.90 -10.63 -17.33
C THR A 55 7.68 -10.65 -16.41
N GLY A 56 6.96 -9.53 -16.27
CA GLY A 56 5.87 -9.37 -15.31
C GLY A 56 6.32 -9.26 -13.85
N LYS A 57 7.61 -9.34 -13.56
CA LYS A 57 8.16 -9.21 -12.20
C LYS A 57 8.10 -7.76 -11.73
N GLY A 58 8.00 -7.56 -10.42
CA GLY A 58 8.09 -6.22 -9.82
C GLY A 58 9.39 -5.51 -10.22
N SER A 59 9.32 -4.18 -10.40
CA SER A 59 10.45 -3.37 -10.84
C SER A 59 10.58 -2.09 -10.03
N ARG A 60 11.81 -1.55 -9.91
CA ARG A 60 12.11 -0.24 -9.33
C ARG A 60 12.54 0.80 -10.37
N GLU A 61 12.41 0.47 -11.66
CA GLU A 61 12.80 1.36 -12.74
C GLU A 61 11.99 2.66 -12.74
N VAL A 62 12.67 3.79 -12.56
CA VAL A 62 12.06 5.12 -12.46
C VAL A 62 11.28 5.48 -13.72
N ALA A 63 11.76 5.07 -14.89
CA ALA A 63 11.09 5.33 -16.16
C ALA A 63 9.68 4.72 -16.24
N LEU A 64 9.49 3.53 -15.65
CA LEU A 64 8.18 2.87 -15.61
C LEU A 64 7.22 3.62 -14.70
N TYR A 65 7.67 4.04 -13.51
CA TYR A 65 6.88 4.88 -12.61
C TYR A 65 6.50 6.22 -13.25
N ARG A 66 7.46 6.85 -13.94
CA ARG A 66 7.22 8.12 -14.64
C ARG A 66 6.09 7.98 -15.64
N GLU A 67 6.14 6.96 -16.49
CA GLU A 67 5.10 6.74 -17.49
C GLU A 67 3.73 6.53 -16.85
N VAL A 68 3.61 5.71 -15.79
CA VAL A 68 2.34 5.50 -15.07
C VAL A 68 1.81 6.81 -14.50
N VAL A 69 2.66 7.54 -13.76
CA VAL A 69 2.26 8.78 -13.06
C VAL A 69 1.86 9.87 -14.06
N GLU A 70 2.63 10.05 -15.14
CA GLU A 70 2.32 11.03 -16.18
C GLU A 70 1.00 10.72 -16.89
N ARG A 71 0.72 9.44 -17.21
CA ARG A 71 -0.54 9.01 -17.82
C ARG A 71 -1.74 9.26 -16.89
N ILE A 72 -1.61 8.99 -15.59
CA ILE A 72 -2.68 9.26 -14.62
C ILE A 72 -2.89 10.78 -14.50
N ARG A 73 -1.83 11.57 -14.34
CA ARG A 73 -1.90 13.04 -14.22
C ARG A 73 -2.45 13.73 -15.49
N ALA A 74 -2.22 13.14 -16.66
CA ALA A 74 -2.73 13.65 -17.94
C ALA A 74 -4.20 13.29 -18.19
N SER A 75 -4.80 12.43 -17.38
CA SER A 75 -6.18 11.98 -17.54
C SER A 75 -7.20 13.02 -17.00
N ASP A 76 -8.48 12.72 -17.18
CA ASP A 76 -9.60 13.54 -16.71
C ASP A 76 -10.07 13.22 -15.29
N VAL A 77 -9.41 12.27 -14.60
CA VAL A 77 -9.77 11.91 -13.22
C VAL A 77 -8.94 12.70 -12.22
N ASP A 78 -9.57 13.09 -11.12
CA ASP A 78 -8.88 13.61 -9.94
C ASP A 78 -8.70 12.46 -8.93
N VAL A 79 -7.46 11.99 -8.78
CA VAL A 79 -7.09 10.91 -7.88
C VAL A 79 -5.74 11.18 -7.23
N ILE A 80 -5.59 10.83 -5.96
CA ILE A 80 -4.34 10.94 -5.23
C ILE A 80 -3.41 9.78 -5.64
N ILE A 81 -2.17 10.11 -5.96
CA ILE A 81 -1.16 9.13 -6.36
C ILE A 81 -0.27 8.78 -5.18
N ASN A 82 -0.28 7.50 -4.83
CA ASN A 82 0.57 6.88 -3.82
C ASN A 82 1.54 5.92 -4.50
N THR A 83 2.84 6.12 -4.37
CA THR A 83 3.84 5.18 -4.90
C THR A 83 4.48 4.37 -3.79
N THR A 84 4.80 3.12 -4.07
CA THR A 84 5.49 2.27 -3.09
C THR A 84 6.96 2.68 -2.90
N ALA A 85 7.49 2.55 -1.68
CA ALA A 85 8.92 2.39 -1.42
C ALA A 85 9.22 1.04 -0.72
N GLY A 86 8.29 0.10 -0.78
CA GLY A 86 8.45 -1.24 -0.21
C GLY A 86 9.41 -2.14 -0.98
N MET A 87 9.63 -1.88 -2.27
CA MET A 87 10.57 -2.67 -3.07
C MET A 87 12.04 -2.34 -2.74
N GLY A 88 12.89 -3.36 -2.76
CA GLY A 88 14.30 -3.22 -2.34
C GLY A 88 14.51 -3.63 -0.88
N GLY A 89 13.61 -4.42 -0.33
CA GLY A 89 13.69 -4.98 1.02
C GLY A 89 13.86 -6.50 1.06
N ASP A 90 13.80 -7.17 -0.07
CA ASP A 90 13.83 -8.63 -0.13
C ASP A 90 15.24 -9.18 0.03
N LEU A 91 15.39 -10.05 1.04
CA LEU A 91 16.60 -10.80 1.32
C LEU A 91 16.27 -12.30 1.27
N VAL A 92 16.78 -13.00 0.27
CA VAL A 92 16.62 -14.45 0.14
C VAL A 92 17.90 -15.12 0.58
N LEU A 93 17.82 -15.88 1.69
CA LEU A 93 18.96 -16.60 2.27
C LEU A 93 19.13 -17.97 1.60
N ASP A 94 20.39 -18.40 1.41
CA ASP A 94 20.65 -19.80 1.10
C ASP A 94 20.24 -20.68 2.29
N PRO A 95 19.42 -21.73 2.10
CA PRO A 95 18.93 -22.54 3.21
C PRO A 95 20.03 -23.38 3.90
N HIS A 96 21.21 -23.54 3.29
CA HIS A 96 22.34 -24.30 3.83
C HIS A 96 23.47 -23.41 4.34
N ASP A 97 23.57 -22.18 3.83
CA ASP A 97 24.53 -21.17 4.28
C ASP A 97 23.85 -19.80 4.43
N PRO A 98 23.33 -19.46 5.62
CA PRO A 98 22.59 -18.23 5.86
C PRO A 98 23.44 -16.95 5.76
N THR A 99 24.75 -17.08 5.48
CA THR A 99 25.62 -15.94 5.17
C THR A 99 25.70 -15.63 3.67
N THR A 100 25.12 -16.51 2.85
CA THR A 100 25.03 -16.35 1.39
C THR A 100 23.62 -15.90 0.97
N PHE A 101 23.57 -14.90 0.08
CA PHE A 101 22.32 -14.39 -0.50
C PHE A 101 22.15 -14.95 -1.91
N VAL A 102 20.94 -15.34 -2.25
CA VAL A 102 20.64 -16.01 -3.52
C VAL A 102 19.72 -15.15 -4.41
N GLU A 103 19.43 -15.69 -5.59
CA GLU A 103 18.52 -15.06 -6.57
C GLU A 103 17.18 -14.67 -5.91
N GLY A 104 16.68 -13.50 -6.25
CA GLY A 104 15.50 -12.89 -5.63
C GLY A 104 15.84 -11.84 -4.57
N THR A 105 17.10 -11.76 -4.10
CA THR A 105 17.55 -10.69 -3.22
C THR A 105 17.65 -9.37 -4.01
N ASP A 106 16.92 -8.34 -3.54
CA ASP A 106 16.95 -6.99 -4.11
C ASP A 106 17.30 -5.90 -3.07
N LEU A 107 17.72 -6.32 -1.88
CA LEU A 107 17.97 -5.47 -0.72
C LEU A 107 18.90 -4.29 -1.02
N VAL A 108 18.41 -3.09 -0.74
CA VAL A 108 19.15 -1.82 -0.85
C VAL A 108 18.92 -0.95 0.38
N SER A 109 19.65 0.17 0.50
CA SER A 109 19.44 1.13 1.61
C SER A 109 18.06 1.77 1.59
N GLY A 110 17.65 2.37 2.71
CA GLY A 110 16.35 3.03 2.82
C GLY A 110 16.14 4.15 1.80
N VAL A 111 17.20 4.91 1.46
CA VAL A 111 17.12 5.99 0.46
C VAL A 111 17.20 5.49 -0.98
N ASP A 112 17.90 4.37 -1.24
CA ASP A 112 17.98 3.78 -2.58
C ASP A 112 16.65 3.15 -3.05
N ARG A 113 15.64 3.12 -2.20
CA ARG A 113 14.25 2.76 -2.55
C ARG A 113 13.44 3.93 -3.10
N LEU A 114 13.95 5.17 -3.03
CA LEU A 114 13.21 6.41 -3.27
C LEU A 114 13.50 7.16 -4.59
N PRO A 115 14.35 6.74 -5.54
CA PRO A 115 14.67 7.54 -6.73
C PRO A 115 13.45 7.99 -7.52
N HIS A 116 12.41 7.16 -7.65
CA HIS A 116 11.16 7.50 -8.32
C HIS A 116 10.31 8.51 -7.51
N VAL A 117 10.37 8.44 -6.18
CA VAL A 117 9.69 9.42 -5.30
C VAL A 117 10.36 10.79 -5.41
N GLU A 118 11.70 10.82 -5.43
CA GLU A 118 12.49 12.04 -5.61
C GLU A 118 12.22 12.74 -6.94
N GLU A 119 12.09 11.96 -8.01
CA GLU A 119 11.86 12.52 -9.33
C GLU A 119 10.41 12.97 -9.54
N LEU A 120 9.44 12.15 -9.08
CA LEU A 120 8.04 12.31 -9.47
C LEU A 120 7.22 13.10 -8.45
N LEU A 121 7.70 13.21 -7.21
CA LEU A 121 7.02 13.87 -6.10
C LEU A 121 5.53 13.49 -6.06
N PRO A 122 5.20 12.20 -5.81
CA PRO A 122 3.81 11.77 -5.67
C PRO A 122 3.17 12.44 -4.44
N ASP A 123 1.85 12.37 -4.33
CA ASP A 123 1.15 12.90 -3.16
C ASP A 123 1.51 12.12 -1.89
N ILE A 124 1.61 10.80 -2.02
CA ILE A 124 1.89 9.84 -0.94
C ILE A 124 2.99 8.87 -1.38
N CYS A 125 3.80 8.42 -0.43
CA CYS A 125 4.75 7.32 -0.59
C CYS A 125 4.63 6.37 0.58
N THR A 126 4.58 5.04 0.33
CA THR A 126 4.57 4.06 1.42
C THR A 126 5.96 3.84 2.01
N LEU A 127 5.99 3.45 3.27
CA LEU A 127 7.19 3.03 4.00
C LEU A 127 6.85 1.77 4.82
N ASP A 128 7.42 0.63 4.46
CA ASP A 128 7.19 -0.65 5.14
C ASP A 128 7.94 -0.71 6.46
N CYS A 129 7.21 -0.55 7.56
CA CYS A 129 7.76 -0.24 8.88
C CYS A 129 8.18 -1.49 9.67
N GLY A 130 9.10 -2.27 9.14
CA GLY A 130 9.75 -3.34 9.90
C GLY A 130 10.14 -4.56 9.07
N SER A 131 11.01 -5.38 9.64
CA SER A 131 11.45 -6.63 9.04
C SER A 131 10.53 -7.77 9.44
N LEU A 132 10.24 -8.68 8.50
CA LEU A 132 9.42 -9.86 8.77
C LEU A 132 9.78 -11.01 7.83
N ASN A 133 9.47 -12.25 8.25
CA ASN A 133 9.42 -13.37 7.31
C ASN A 133 8.26 -13.10 6.34
N PHE A 134 8.54 -13.14 5.04
CA PHE A 134 7.55 -12.80 4.03
C PHE A 134 7.12 -14.06 3.26
N GLY A 135 6.13 -14.75 3.80
CA GLY A 135 5.68 -16.03 3.24
C GLY A 135 6.58 -17.21 3.59
N GLU A 136 6.46 -18.29 2.82
CA GLU A 136 7.22 -19.53 3.03
C GLU A 136 8.62 -19.43 2.44
N GLY A 137 9.52 -20.30 2.91
CA GLY A 137 10.89 -20.44 2.41
C GLY A 137 11.89 -19.54 3.14
N SER A 138 12.85 -18.98 2.37
CA SER A 138 14.01 -18.27 2.93
C SER A 138 13.94 -16.75 2.72
N LEU A 139 12.79 -16.22 2.32
CA LEU A 139 12.59 -14.79 2.10
C LEU A 139 12.34 -14.05 3.41
N VAL A 140 13.16 -13.06 3.67
CA VAL A 140 12.95 -12.08 4.75
C VAL A 140 12.85 -10.69 4.13
N TYR A 141 11.77 -9.97 4.41
CA TYR A 141 11.73 -8.55 4.13
C TYR A 141 12.50 -7.79 5.20
N VAL A 142 13.41 -6.92 4.81
CA VAL A 142 14.32 -6.20 5.71
C VAL A 142 14.09 -4.70 5.65
N SER A 143 13.68 -4.13 6.79
CA SER A 143 13.69 -2.69 7.04
C SER A 143 14.19 -2.47 8.47
N THR A 144 15.49 -2.14 8.59
CA THR A 144 16.10 -1.86 9.91
C THR A 144 15.66 -0.49 10.44
N PRO A 145 15.75 -0.24 11.76
CA PRO A 145 15.45 1.07 12.32
C PRO A 145 16.19 2.24 11.65
N ASP A 146 17.44 2.05 11.25
CA ASP A 146 18.21 3.11 10.59
C ASP A 146 17.72 3.34 9.16
N MET A 147 17.44 2.28 8.38
CA MET A 147 16.85 2.40 7.04
C MET A 147 15.51 3.12 7.08
N LEU A 148 14.68 2.84 8.09
CA LEU A 148 13.38 3.48 8.26
C LEU A 148 13.49 4.95 8.64
N ARG A 149 14.44 5.33 9.52
CA ARG A 149 14.71 6.73 9.84
C ARG A 149 15.23 7.51 8.63
N GLU A 150 16.15 6.93 7.87
CA GLU A 150 16.68 7.54 6.64
C GLU A 150 15.58 7.73 5.59
N GLY A 151 14.79 6.70 5.34
CA GLY A 151 13.68 6.76 4.40
C GLY A 151 12.60 7.77 4.80
N ALA A 152 12.14 7.71 6.07
CA ALA A 152 11.14 8.64 6.61
C ALA A 152 11.61 10.10 6.52
N LYS A 153 12.85 10.37 6.94
CA LYS A 153 13.46 11.70 6.84
C LYS A 153 13.50 12.19 5.39
N ARG A 154 13.91 11.32 4.46
CA ARG A 154 13.99 11.71 3.05
C ARG A 154 12.63 11.99 2.45
N ILE A 155 11.62 11.17 2.73
CA ILE A 155 10.23 11.39 2.29
C ILE A 155 9.71 12.74 2.84
N GLN A 156 9.97 13.04 4.12
CA GLN A 156 9.62 14.31 4.76
C GLN A 156 10.31 15.51 4.08
N GLU A 157 11.62 15.43 3.80
CA GLU A 157 12.38 16.48 3.10
C GLU A 157 11.81 16.78 1.70
N LEU A 158 11.32 15.75 1.00
CA LEU A 158 10.67 15.89 -0.31
C LEU A 158 9.27 16.50 -0.20
N GLY A 159 8.71 16.51 1.01
CA GLY A 159 7.37 16.97 1.31
C GLY A 159 6.28 16.08 0.75
N VAL A 160 6.59 14.84 0.56
CA VAL A 160 5.64 13.78 0.22
C VAL A 160 5.02 13.23 1.50
N ARG A 161 3.74 12.87 1.50
CA ARG A 161 3.09 12.25 2.65
C ARG A 161 3.59 10.82 2.80
N CYS A 162 4.12 10.49 3.98
CA CYS A 162 4.51 9.12 4.30
C CYS A 162 3.29 8.32 4.77
N GLU A 163 2.95 7.21 4.09
CA GLU A 163 2.04 6.18 4.56
C GLU A 163 2.86 5.03 5.14
N MET A 164 2.72 4.80 6.44
CA MET A 164 3.46 3.75 7.14
C MET A 164 2.71 2.41 7.05
N GLU A 165 3.28 1.44 6.33
CA GLU A 165 2.72 0.08 6.24
C GLU A 165 3.15 -0.77 7.44
N ILE A 166 2.15 -1.31 8.14
CA ILE A 166 2.29 -1.97 9.44
C ILE A 166 1.84 -3.42 9.32
N PHE A 167 2.78 -4.34 9.40
CA PHE A 167 2.55 -5.78 9.25
C PHE A 167 2.45 -6.52 10.59
N ASP A 168 2.82 -5.86 11.70
CA ASP A 168 2.83 -6.45 13.04
C ASP A 168 2.78 -5.37 14.12
N THR A 169 2.46 -5.75 15.35
CA THR A 169 2.41 -4.82 16.50
C THR A 169 3.77 -4.21 16.84
N GLY A 170 4.88 -4.91 16.58
CA GLY A 170 6.23 -4.39 16.74
C GLY A 170 6.53 -3.30 15.70
N HIS A 171 6.07 -3.48 14.47
CA HIS A 171 6.15 -2.46 13.41
C HIS A 171 5.36 -1.20 13.79
N LEU A 172 4.14 -1.38 14.33
CA LEU A 172 3.33 -0.25 14.82
C LEU A 172 4.04 0.54 15.92
N TRP A 173 4.68 -0.15 16.85
CA TRP A 173 5.46 0.49 17.90
C TRP A 173 6.59 1.33 17.31
N PHE A 174 7.37 0.77 16.37
CA PHE A 174 8.47 1.51 15.76
C PHE A 174 7.97 2.67 14.86
N ALA A 175 6.90 2.47 14.10
CA ALA A 175 6.28 3.55 13.31
C ALA A 175 5.82 4.71 14.21
N THR A 176 5.25 4.42 15.38
CA THR A 176 4.91 5.44 16.37
C THR A 176 6.16 6.15 16.91
N GLN A 177 7.26 5.43 17.09
CA GLN A 177 8.56 6.02 17.48
C GLN A 177 9.07 7.02 16.41
N LEU A 178 8.90 6.72 15.10
CA LEU A 178 9.25 7.68 14.03
C LEU A 178 8.42 8.98 14.11
N VAL A 179 7.16 8.89 14.50
CA VAL A 179 6.30 10.06 14.73
C VAL A 179 6.82 10.86 15.94
N GLU A 180 7.15 10.20 17.03
CA GLU A 180 7.70 10.84 18.25
C GLU A 180 9.07 11.50 17.99
N GLU A 181 9.88 10.93 17.11
CA GLU A 181 11.16 11.50 16.65
C GLU A 181 10.98 12.71 15.71
N GLY A 182 9.74 13.01 15.28
CA GLY A 182 9.44 14.12 14.36
C GLY A 182 9.82 13.86 12.90
N LEU A 183 9.97 12.59 12.52
CA LEU A 183 10.32 12.18 11.15
C LEU A 183 9.09 11.96 10.25
N ILE A 184 7.90 11.99 10.83
CA ILE A 184 6.62 11.83 10.13
C ILE A 184 5.76 13.07 10.40
N ASP A 185 5.33 13.73 9.32
CA ASP A 185 4.46 14.91 9.42
C ASP A 185 3.03 14.55 9.83
N ALA A 186 2.42 15.43 10.63
CA ALA A 186 1.01 15.28 11.01
C ALA A 186 0.06 15.64 9.83
N PRO A 187 -1.10 14.96 9.73
CA PRO A 187 -1.48 13.77 10.48
C PRO A 187 -0.67 12.54 10.06
N ALA A 188 -0.23 11.73 11.02
CA ALA A 188 0.47 10.49 10.72
C ALA A 188 -0.48 9.49 10.06
N MET A 189 -0.07 8.93 8.92
CA MET A 189 -0.87 8.00 8.12
C MET A 189 -0.36 6.57 8.29
N TYR A 190 -1.25 5.65 8.64
CA TYR A 190 -0.95 4.23 8.85
C TYR A 190 -1.78 3.35 7.94
N GLN A 191 -1.14 2.34 7.35
CA GLN A 191 -1.80 1.25 6.63
C GLN A 191 -1.61 -0.04 7.41
N LEU A 192 -2.68 -0.56 8.03
CA LEU A 192 -2.63 -1.83 8.77
C LEU A 192 -2.82 -3.00 7.79
N CYS A 193 -1.72 -3.74 7.54
CA CYS A 193 -1.62 -4.79 6.53
C CYS A 193 -1.89 -6.15 7.18
N MET A 194 -3.09 -6.72 6.97
CA MET A 194 -3.52 -7.91 7.70
C MET A 194 -3.49 -9.16 6.81
N GLY A 195 -3.07 -10.26 7.41
CA GLY A 195 -3.10 -11.57 6.75
C GLY A 195 -1.92 -11.86 5.82
N ILE A 196 -0.89 -11.02 5.81
CA ILE A 196 0.41 -11.37 5.23
C ILE A 196 0.98 -12.53 6.07
N PRO A 197 1.40 -13.66 5.45
CA PRO A 197 1.92 -14.79 6.20
C PRO A 197 3.06 -14.37 7.14
N TYR A 198 2.91 -14.74 8.41
CA TYR A 198 3.80 -14.46 9.55
C TYR A 198 3.86 -13.00 10.02
N GLY A 199 3.06 -12.10 9.41
CA GLY A 199 2.66 -10.83 9.98
C GLY A 199 1.40 -10.95 10.84
N ALA A 200 0.73 -9.82 11.08
CA ALA A 200 -0.53 -9.76 11.84
C ALA A 200 -1.65 -10.56 11.14
N PRO A 201 -2.27 -11.55 11.81
CA PRO A 201 -3.35 -12.32 11.21
C PRO A 201 -4.60 -11.47 10.93
N ALA A 202 -5.32 -11.83 9.86
CA ALA A 202 -6.55 -11.14 9.47
C ALA A 202 -7.74 -11.60 10.36
N ASP A 203 -7.74 -11.22 11.61
CA ASP A 203 -8.86 -11.42 12.53
C ASP A 203 -9.27 -10.12 13.24
N PRO A 204 -10.55 -9.97 13.61
CA PRO A 204 -11.08 -8.73 14.18
C PRO A 204 -10.42 -8.32 15.50
N LEU A 205 -9.95 -9.26 16.33
CA LEU A 205 -9.36 -8.95 17.64
C LEU A 205 -7.94 -8.37 17.45
N THR A 206 -7.17 -8.93 16.54
CA THR A 206 -5.84 -8.42 16.20
C THR A 206 -5.94 -7.00 15.62
N LEU A 207 -6.84 -6.76 14.67
CA LEU A 207 -7.06 -5.41 14.16
C LEU A 207 -7.45 -4.43 15.28
N ALA A 208 -8.42 -4.79 16.11
CA ALA A 208 -8.86 -3.93 17.22
C ALA A 208 -7.71 -3.65 18.21
N ALA A 209 -6.85 -4.64 18.48
CA ALA A 209 -5.68 -4.47 19.33
C ALA A 209 -4.65 -3.50 18.73
N MET A 210 -4.46 -3.52 17.41
CA MET A 210 -3.58 -2.58 16.70
C MET A 210 -4.20 -1.17 16.68
N VAL A 211 -5.47 -1.05 16.32
CA VAL A 211 -6.19 0.26 16.31
C VAL A 211 -6.14 0.95 17.66
N ASN A 212 -6.32 0.20 18.77
CA ASN A 212 -6.24 0.75 20.11
C ASN A 212 -4.83 1.25 20.52
N ARG A 213 -3.81 1.00 19.73
CA ARG A 213 -2.42 1.45 19.94
C ARG A 213 -2.03 2.59 19.02
N LEU A 214 -2.85 2.95 18.06
CA LEU A 214 -2.59 4.11 17.21
C LEU A 214 -2.58 5.38 18.04
N PRO A 215 -1.68 6.33 17.78
CA PRO A 215 -1.67 7.61 18.45
C PRO A 215 -2.94 8.41 18.13
N GLU A 216 -3.30 9.32 19.05
CA GLU A 216 -4.42 10.23 18.85
C GLU A 216 -4.21 11.09 17.59
N GLY A 217 -5.26 11.23 16.80
CA GLY A 217 -5.20 12.00 15.55
C GLY A 217 -4.57 11.25 14.35
N ALA A 218 -4.19 9.98 14.53
CA ALA A 218 -3.72 9.16 13.41
C ALA A 218 -4.83 8.95 12.38
N VAL A 219 -4.49 9.10 11.11
CA VAL A 219 -5.31 8.65 9.98
C VAL A 219 -4.87 7.24 9.62
N TRP A 220 -5.81 6.32 9.52
CA TRP A 220 -5.45 4.93 9.24
C TRP A 220 -6.40 4.24 8.28
N ALA A 221 -5.86 3.37 7.47
CA ALA A 221 -6.58 2.43 6.64
C ALA A 221 -6.18 0.99 6.99
N SER A 222 -6.96 0.02 6.54
CA SER A 222 -6.62 -1.38 6.69
C SER A 222 -7.13 -2.21 5.52
N PHE A 223 -6.40 -3.27 5.20
CA PHE A 223 -6.83 -4.32 4.29
C PHE A 223 -6.55 -5.71 4.86
N ALA A 224 -7.14 -6.72 4.26
CA ALA A 224 -6.77 -8.11 4.49
C ALA A 224 -6.60 -8.85 3.16
N LEU A 225 -5.62 -9.76 3.09
CA LEU A 225 -5.32 -10.51 1.89
C LEU A 225 -6.45 -11.46 1.47
N GLY A 226 -6.59 -11.63 0.17
CA GLY A 226 -7.41 -12.64 -0.47
C GLY A 226 -8.91 -12.53 -0.12
N PRO A 227 -9.60 -13.64 0.22
CA PRO A 227 -11.05 -13.64 0.42
C PRO A 227 -11.54 -12.72 1.53
N MET A 228 -10.64 -12.33 2.44
CA MET A 228 -10.99 -11.43 3.54
C MET A 228 -11.01 -9.95 3.14
N GLN A 229 -10.54 -9.58 1.94
CA GLN A 229 -10.48 -8.16 1.53
C GLN A 229 -11.85 -7.47 1.59
N MET A 230 -12.90 -8.04 1.03
CA MET A 230 -14.23 -7.42 1.03
C MET A 230 -14.90 -7.39 2.41
N PRO A 231 -14.91 -8.47 3.21
CA PRO A 231 -15.34 -8.39 4.61
C PRO A 231 -14.56 -7.36 5.43
N TRP A 232 -13.29 -7.15 5.10
CA TRP A 232 -12.42 -6.21 5.81
C TRP A 232 -12.77 -4.74 5.57
N VAL A 233 -13.36 -4.42 4.42
CA VAL A 233 -13.93 -3.09 4.17
C VAL A 233 -14.91 -2.69 5.29
N ALA A 234 -15.85 -3.56 5.62
CA ALA A 234 -16.81 -3.31 6.69
C ALA A 234 -16.12 -3.23 8.06
N GLN A 235 -15.16 -4.11 8.32
CA GLN A 235 -14.42 -4.17 9.58
C GLN A 235 -13.63 -2.87 9.84
N SER A 236 -12.92 -2.35 8.83
CA SER A 236 -12.16 -1.10 8.93
C SER A 236 -13.08 0.09 9.19
N VAL A 237 -14.17 0.20 8.43
CA VAL A 237 -15.16 1.29 8.58
C VAL A 237 -15.80 1.29 9.97
N LEU A 238 -16.18 0.11 10.49
CA LEU A 238 -16.77 -0.02 11.84
C LEU A 238 -15.82 0.46 12.94
N LEU A 239 -14.51 0.18 12.81
CA LEU A 239 -13.50 0.60 13.79
C LEU A 239 -13.06 2.04 13.61
N GLY A 240 -13.52 2.75 12.58
CA GLY A 240 -13.22 4.17 12.38
C GLY A 240 -12.14 4.45 11.32
N GLY A 241 -11.67 3.42 10.61
CA GLY A 241 -10.63 3.53 9.59
C GLY A 241 -11.14 3.78 8.18
N HIS A 242 -10.20 3.99 7.29
CA HIS A 242 -10.35 3.97 5.85
C HIS A 242 -10.06 2.57 5.31
N VAL A 243 -10.13 2.38 3.99
CA VAL A 243 -10.05 1.05 3.39
C VAL A 243 -9.05 0.99 2.24
N ARG A 244 -8.44 -0.18 2.06
CA ARG A 244 -7.66 -0.51 0.87
C ARG A 244 -8.23 -1.77 0.23
N VAL A 245 -8.36 -1.74 -1.11
CA VAL A 245 -8.74 -2.87 -1.95
C VAL A 245 -7.86 -2.88 -3.19
N GLY A 246 -7.88 -3.93 -3.99
CA GLY A 246 -7.17 -3.99 -5.27
C GLY A 246 -6.56 -5.34 -5.56
N LEU A 247 -6.07 -5.48 -6.81
CA LEU A 247 -5.51 -6.72 -7.34
C LEU A 247 -4.15 -7.09 -6.75
N GLU A 248 -3.47 -6.15 -6.11
CA GLU A 248 -2.28 -6.45 -5.32
C GLU A 248 -2.60 -7.43 -4.19
N ASP A 249 -3.75 -7.24 -3.53
CA ASP A 249 -4.10 -7.94 -2.31
C ASP A 249 -5.13 -9.07 -2.54
N ASN A 250 -5.94 -9.00 -3.61
CA ASN A 250 -6.99 -9.98 -3.90
C ASN A 250 -7.41 -9.98 -5.37
N LEU A 251 -7.58 -11.16 -5.95
CA LEU A 251 -7.91 -11.35 -7.36
C LEU A 251 -9.39 -11.68 -7.63
N TYR A 252 -10.23 -11.82 -6.59
CA TYR A 252 -11.55 -12.43 -6.71
C TYR A 252 -12.63 -11.69 -5.92
N LEU A 253 -13.83 -11.60 -6.51
CA LEU A 253 -15.10 -11.29 -5.79
C LEU A 253 -15.93 -12.56 -5.60
N GLY A 254 -15.38 -13.53 -4.88
CA GLY A 254 -16.00 -14.85 -4.69
C GLY A 254 -15.27 -15.96 -5.45
N ARG A 255 -15.63 -17.20 -5.16
CA ARG A 255 -14.92 -18.38 -5.65
C ARG A 255 -14.93 -18.45 -7.18
N GLY A 256 -13.74 -18.35 -7.79
CA GLY A 256 -13.54 -18.46 -9.24
C GLY A 256 -13.97 -17.23 -10.05
N ASN A 257 -14.47 -16.17 -9.42
CA ASN A 257 -14.87 -14.93 -10.08
C ASN A 257 -13.70 -13.93 -10.04
N LYS A 258 -12.81 -13.99 -11.02
CA LYS A 258 -11.73 -13.02 -11.23
C LYS A 258 -12.31 -11.68 -11.67
N VAL A 259 -11.76 -10.60 -11.17
CA VAL A 259 -12.30 -9.25 -11.36
C VAL A 259 -11.19 -8.22 -11.57
N THR A 260 -11.59 -7.03 -11.99
CA THR A 260 -10.70 -5.87 -12.17
C THR A 260 -10.57 -5.05 -10.87
N ASN A 261 -9.60 -4.11 -10.84
CA ASN A 261 -9.50 -3.12 -9.78
C ASN A 261 -10.78 -2.29 -9.65
N ALA A 262 -11.37 -1.87 -10.75
CA ALA A 262 -12.62 -1.11 -10.75
C ALA A 262 -13.79 -1.90 -10.11
N ASP A 263 -13.88 -3.21 -10.34
CA ASP A 263 -14.90 -4.07 -9.72
C ASP A 263 -14.72 -4.17 -8.20
N LEU A 264 -13.47 -4.30 -7.74
CA LEU A 264 -13.15 -4.33 -6.30
C LEU A 264 -13.51 -3.00 -5.63
N VAL A 265 -13.18 -1.88 -6.27
CA VAL A 265 -13.54 -0.53 -5.78
C VAL A 265 -15.06 -0.35 -5.76
N ALA A 266 -15.77 -0.69 -6.83
CA ALA A 266 -17.22 -0.57 -6.89
C ALA A 266 -17.93 -1.41 -5.82
N ASN A 267 -17.38 -2.59 -5.50
CA ASN A 267 -17.89 -3.42 -4.41
C ASN A 267 -17.62 -2.78 -3.04
N ALA A 268 -16.43 -2.22 -2.81
CA ALA A 268 -16.11 -1.48 -1.59
C ALA A 268 -17.05 -0.27 -1.40
N VAL A 269 -17.31 0.52 -2.45
CA VAL A 269 -18.29 1.63 -2.44
C VAL A 269 -19.67 1.13 -2.01
N THR A 270 -20.10 -0.01 -2.55
CA THR A 270 -21.40 -0.63 -2.21
C THR A 270 -21.48 -0.99 -0.73
N ILE A 271 -20.43 -1.61 -0.18
CA ILE A 271 -20.35 -1.98 1.24
C ILE A 271 -20.40 -0.73 2.12
N ILE A 272 -19.58 0.28 1.83
CA ILE A 272 -19.49 1.54 2.59
C ILE A 272 -20.86 2.22 2.64
N ARG A 273 -21.54 2.36 1.50
CA ARG A 273 -22.87 2.98 1.43
C ARG A 273 -23.95 2.16 2.14
N ALA A 274 -23.90 0.83 2.04
CA ALA A 274 -24.82 -0.04 2.77
C ALA A 274 -24.68 0.09 4.30
N MET A 275 -23.51 0.52 4.79
CA MET A 275 -23.29 0.81 6.21
C MET A 275 -23.76 2.21 6.63
N GLY A 276 -24.23 3.04 5.69
CA GLY A 276 -24.64 4.43 5.94
C GLY A 276 -23.47 5.40 6.07
N ALA A 277 -22.36 5.10 5.41
CA ALA A 277 -21.19 5.97 5.23
C ALA A 277 -21.09 6.40 3.76
N GLU A 278 -20.30 7.44 3.48
CA GLU A 278 -20.00 7.92 2.14
C GLU A 278 -18.52 7.72 1.81
N VAL A 279 -18.21 7.68 0.52
CA VAL A 279 -16.84 7.67 0.04
C VAL A 279 -16.33 9.09 -0.07
N ALA A 280 -15.19 9.37 0.54
CA ALA A 280 -14.53 10.67 0.47
C ALA A 280 -14.11 10.99 -0.97
N THR A 281 -14.30 12.22 -1.39
CA THR A 281 -13.73 12.75 -2.63
C THR A 281 -12.20 12.91 -2.50
N SER A 282 -11.51 13.06 -3.63
CA SER A 282 -10.06 13.32 -3.61
C SER A 282 -9.73 14.68 -2.94
N GLU A 283 -10.62 15.67 -3.05
CA GLU A 283 -10.47 16.95 -2.37
C GLU A 283 -10.57 16.80 -0.85
N GLU A 284 -11.62 16.12 -0.36
CA GLU A 284 -11.78 15.81 1.08
C GLU A 284 -10.62 14.98 1.63
N ALA A 285 -10.10 14.04 0.83
CA ALA A 285 -8.94 13.23 1.22
C ALA A 285 -7.67 14.06 1.33
N ARG A 286 -7.44 15.03 0.42
CA ARG A 286 -6.32 15.97 0.54
C ARG A 286 -6.43 16.81 1.82
N GLU A 287 -7.62 17.21 2.21
CA GLU A 287 -7.85 17.93 3.46
C GLU A 287 -7.58 17.02 4.69
N ILE A 288 -8.14 15.79 4.70
CA ILE A 288 -7.96 14.81 5.78
C ILE A 288 -6.47 14.50 5.99
N LEU A 289 -5.72 14.33 4.91
CA LEU A 289 -4.30 13.98 4.93
C LEU A 289 -3.38 15.21 4.99
N ALA A 290 -3.92 16.41 4.94
CA ALA A 290 -3.16 17.66 4.85
C ALA A 290 -2.09 17.60 3.74
N LEU A 291 -2.48 17.13 2.53
CA LEU A 291 -1.59 17.07 1.38
C LEU A 291 -1.31 18.48 0.86
N ARG A 292 -0.16 18.65 0.22
CA ARG A 292 0.18 19.90 -0.46
C ARG A 292 -0.78 20.12 -1.64
N SER A 293 -1.26 21.33 -1.79
CA SER A 293 -2.03 21.79 -2.94
C SER A 293 -1.10 22.06 -4.14
#